data_5e6ca1196567ca381e6ba070286e72db
#
_entry.id   5e6ca1196567ca381e6ba070286e72db
#
_cell.length_a   1.000
_cell.length_b   1.000
_cell.length_c   1.000
_cell.angle_alpha   90.00
_cell.angle_beta   90.00
_cell.angle_gamma   90.00
#
_symmetry.space_group_name_H-M   'P 1'
#
loop_
_entity.id
_entity.type
_entity.pdbx_description
1 polymer ?
#
loop_
_entity_poly.entity_id
_entity_poly.type
_entity_poly.pdbx_seq_one_letter_code
_entity_poly.pdbx_strand_id
1 'polypeptide(L)'
;MVLLKDDARRIVSLGFKEDFFAVEFRGFRKLRNNNGRCIFHDGEQCTIYPNRPSGCRLYPVIFDEDLKHPVMDGLCPYRAEFPLSSKARRETSKLYLRLIGERRANNSEKKKPVVEI
;
A
#
# COMPACT_ATOMS: atom_id res chain seq x y z
N MET A 1 0.60 3.95 3.39
CA MET A 1 0.64 3.18 2.13
C MET A 1 0.21 1.74 2.39
N VAL A 2 -0.75 1.27 1.64
CA VAL A 2 -1.26 -0.10 1.78
C VAL A 2 -0.38 -1.06 0.99
N LEU A 3 -0.14 -2.26 1.55
CA LEU A 3 0.80 -3.23 1.01
C LEU A 3 0.07 -4.45 0.43
N LEU A 4 0.55 -4.93 -0.71
CA LEU A 4 0.25 -6.29 -1.19
C LEU A 4 1.06 -7.29 -0.37
N LYS A 5 0.61 -8.55 -0.34
CA LYS A 5 1.39 -9.64 0.28
C LYS A 5 2.78 -9.75 -0.33
N ASP A 6 2.87 -9.57 -1.65
CA ASP A 6 4.17 -9.60 -2.34
C ASP A 6 5.08 -8.46 -1.91
N ASP A 7 4.51 -7.27 -1.65
CA ASP A 7 5.28 -6.13 -1.13
C ASP A 7 5.86 -6.49 0.24
N ALA A 8 5.03 -7.03 1.13
CA ALA A 8 5.46 -7.42 2.47
C ALA A 8 6.55 -8.49 2.42
N ARG A 9 6.39 -9.52 1.58
CA ARG A 9 7.39 -10.58 1.41
C ARG A 9 8.74 -10.03 0.94
N ARG A 10 8.68 -9.09 0.00
CA ARG A 10 9.91 -8.49 -0.54
C ARG A 10 10.65 -7.71 0.54
N ILE A 11 9.92 -6.96 1.38
CA ILE A 11 10.52 -6.22 2.48
C ILE A 11 11.07 -7.16 3.56
N VAL A 12 10.34 -8.22 3.90
CA VAL A 12 10.82 -9.24 4.82
C VAL A 12 12.13 -9.86 4.32
N SER A 13 12.23 -10.08 3.00
CA SER A 13 13.46 -10.63 2.42
C SER A 13 14.68 -9.73 2.56
N LEU A 14 14.48 -8.44 2.83
CA LEU A 14 15.56 -7.51 3.13
C LEU A 14 16.05 -7.59 4.58
N GLY A 15 15.39 -8.38 5.42
CA GLY A 15 15.80 -8.57 6.81
C GLY A 15 14.92 -7.88 7.84
N PHE A 16 13.81 -7.25 7.42
CA PHE A 16 12.90 -6.59 8.35
C PHE A 16 11.79 -7.54 8.79
N LYS A 17 11.44 -7.48 10.08
CA LYS A 17 10.26 -8.20 10.57
C LYS A 17 9.00 -7.46 10.15
N GLU A 18 7.96 -8.19 9.80
CA GLU A 18 6.70 -7.59 9.37
C GLU A 18 6.12 -6.63 10.41
N ASP A 19 6.17 -7.00 11.70
CA ASP A 19 5.68 -6.16 12.79
C ASP A 19 6.41 -4.82 12.90
N PHE A 20 7.64 -4.76 12.40
CA PHE A 20 8.42 -3.53 12.40
C PHE A 20 7.84 -2.49 11.43
N PHE A 21 7.37 -2.93 10.26
CA PHE A 21 6.99 -2.01 9.20
C PHE A 21 5.50 -1.98 8.87
N ALA A 22 4.71 -2.94 9.32
CA ALA A 22 3.32 -3.06 8.91
C ALA A 22 2.36 -3.15 10.08
N VAL A 23 1.18 -2.56 9.90
CA VAL A 23 0.05 -2.67 10.81
C VAL A 23 -1.19 -3.04 10.02
N GLU A 24 -2.14 -3.68 10.68
CA GLU A 24 -3.42 -3.95 10.07
C GLU A 24 -4.30 -2.70 10.13
N PHE A 25 -5.00 -2.41 9.03
CA PHE A 25 -5.95 -1.30 8.96
C PHE A 25 -7.10 -1.70 8.05
N ARG A 26 -8.29 -1.88 8.63
CA ARG A 26 -9.52 -2.24 7.90
C ARG A 26 -9.37 -3.44 6.96
N GLY A 27 -8.62 -4.46 7.41
CA GLY A 27 -8.35 -5.66 6.62
C GLY A 27 -7.18 -5.56 5.67
N PHE A 28 -6.59 -4.37 5.54
CA PHE A 28 -5.37 -4.16 4.76
C PHE A 28 -4.14 -4.21 5.66
N ARG A 29 -2.99 -4.43 5.05
CA ARG A 29 -1.69 -4.16 5.66
C ARG A 29 -1.23 -2.80 5.23
N LYS A 30 -0.82 -1.98 6.17
CA LYS A 30 -0.41 -0.61 5.91
C LYS A 30 0.99 -0.39 6.49
N LEU A 31 1.83 0.38 5.79
CA LEU A 31 3.13 0.77 6.34
C LEU A 31 2.95 1.62 7.59
N ARG A 32 3.79 1.36 8.59
CA ARG A 32 3.83 2.19 9.79
C ARG A 32 4.40 3.55 9.46
N ASN A 33 3.90 4.56 10.15
CA ASN A 33 4.49 5.88 10.15
C ASN A 33 5.16 6.13 11.51
N ASN A 34 6.24 6.90 11.48
CA ASN A 34 6.93 7.33 12.67
C ASN A 34 7.12 8.84 12.56
N ASN A 35 6.56 9.60 13.52
CA ASN A 35 6.62 11.07 13.52
C ASN A 35 6.11 11.69 12.20
N GLY A 36 5.02 11.15 11.65
CA GLY A 36 4.40 11.67 10.43
C GLY A 36 5.07 11.24 9.13
N ARG A 37 6.06 10.35 9.21
CA ARG A 37 6.78 9.83 8.05
C ARG A 37 6.65 8.32 7.97
N CYS A 38 6.79 7.79 6.75
CA CYS A 38 6.91 6.34 6.58
C CYS A 38 8.08 5.81 7.41
N ILE A 39 7.91 4.62 8.00
CA ILE A 39 8.95 3.98 8.82
C ILE A 39 10.28 3.81 8.09
N PHE A 40 10.26 3.73 6.76
CA PHE A 40 11.46 3.59 5.93
C PHE A 40 12.03 4.92 5.44
N HIS A 41 11.44 6.04 5.81
CA HIS A 41 11.95 7.36 5.40
C HIS A 41 12.86 7.90 6.49
N ASP A 42 14.11 8.21 6.14
CA ASP A 42 15.12 8.68 7.10
C ASP A 42 15.18 10.20 7.26
N GLY A 43 14.27 10.93 6.59
CA GLY A 43 14.26 12.39 6.59
C GLY A 43 14.74 12.98 5.26
N GLU A 44 15.48 12.19 4.48
CA GLU A 44 15.99 12.60 3.17
C GLU A 44 15.46 11.72 2.05
N GLN A 45 15.39 10.41 2.29
CA GLN A 45 14.98 9.45 1.27
C GLN A 45 14.38 8.19 1.89
N CYS A 46 13.73 7.41 1.04
CA CYS A 46 13.25 6.08 1.40
C CYS A 46 14.44 5.11 1.45
N THR A 47 14.68 4.48 2.59
CA THR A 47 15.83 3.58 2.78
C THR A 47 15.72 2.27 2.00
N ILE A 48 14.50 1.91 1.56
CA ILE A 48 14.26 0.72 0.73
C ILE A 48 13.81 1.09 -0.69
N TYR A 49 14.19 2.27 -1.18
CA TYR A 49 13.68 2.84 -2.43
C TYR A 49 13.65 1.84 -3.61
N PRO A 50 14.71 1.06 -3.88
CA PRO A 50 14.67 0.09 -4.99
C PRO A 50 13.62 -1.01 -4.80
N ASN A 51 13.22 -1.27 -3.56
CA ASN A 51 12.26 -2.32 -3.20
C ASN A 51 10.97 -1.75 -2.63
N ARG A 52 10.66 -0.49 -2.97
CA ARG A 52 9.49 0.16 -2.44
C ARG A 52 8.20 -0.55 -2.85
N PRO A 53 7.15 -0.48 -2.02
CA PRO A 53 5.86 -1.11 -2.32
C PRO A 53 5.26 -0.61 -3.64
N SER A 54 4.38 -1.42 -4.22
CA SER A 54 3.73 -1.11 -5.50
C SER A 54 2.99 0.22 -5.48
N GLY A 55 2.29 0.53 -4.38
CA GLY A 55 1.61 1.82 -4.23
C GLY A 55 2.56 3.00 -4.21
N CYS A 56 3.76 2.82 -3.64
CA CYS A 56 4.78 3.88 -3.64
C CYS A 56 5.31 4.15 -5.05
N ARG A 57 5.35 3.13 -5.90
CA ARG A 57 5.80 3.28 -7.30
C ARG A 57 4.81 4.06 -8.13
N LEU A 58 3.53 4.00 -7.79
CA LEU A 58 2.46 4.68 -8.51
C LEU A 58 2.16 6.06 -7.94
N TYR A 59 2.59 6.35 -6.71
CA TYR A 59 2.38 7.64 -6.08
C TYR A 59 2.94 8.76 -6.97
N PRO A 60 2.27 9.88 -7.19
CA PRO A 60 1.12 10.39 -6.43
C PRO A 60 -0.27 9.98 -6.97
N VAL A 61 -0.34 9.01 -7.86
CA VAL A 61 -1.63 8.48 -8.31
C VAL A 61 -2.13 7.47 -7.29
N ILE A 62 -3.32 7.70 -6.74
CA ILE A 62 -3.95 6.85 -5.74
C ILE A 62 -5.36 6.51 -6.19
N PHE A 63 -5.95 5.45 -5.62
CA PHE A 63 -7.33 5.09 -5.92
C PHE A 63 -8.25 5.69 -4.86
N ASP A 64 -9.23 6.47 -5.30
CA ASP A 64 -10.24 7.05 -4.43
C ASP A 64 -11.43 6.10 -4.35
N GLU A 65 -11.65 5.52 -3.16
CA GLU A 65 -12.72 4.55 -2.96
C GLU A 65 -14.12 5.18 -3.08
N ASP A 66 -14.27 6.44 -2.72
CA ASP A 66 -15.55 7.13 -2.80
C ASP A 66 -15.92 7.44 -4.24
N LEU A 67 -14.97 7.92 -5.02
CA LEU A 67 -15.18 8.23 -6.43
C LEU A 67 -15.06 7.01 -7.34
N LYS A 68 -14.51 5.92 -6.84
CA LYS A 68 -14.31 4.65 -7.58
C LYS A 68 -13.40 4.79 -8.78
N HIS A 69 -12.43 5.69 -8.73
CA HIS A 69 -11.44 5.83 -9.80
C HIS A 69 -10.12 6.41 -9.29
N PRO A 70 -9.02 6.26 -10.07
CA PRO A 70 -7.73 6.84 -9.71
C PRO A 70 -7.74 8.37 -9.76
N VAL A 71 -7.04 8.98 -8.82
CA VAL A 71 -6.88 10.43 -8.73
C VAL A 71 -5.44 10.76 -8.33
N MET A 72 -5.07 12.03 -8.48
CA MET A 72 -3.80 12.53 -7.95
C MET A 72 -3.96 12.87 -6.47
N ASP A 73 -3.01 12.44 -5.63
CA ASP A 73 -3.03 12.77 -4.22
C ASP A 73 -2.88 14.29 -4.04
N GLY A 74 -3.89 14.94 -3.49
CA GLY A 74 -3.90 16.37 -3.26
C GLY A 74 -2.85 16.85 -2.27
N LEU A 75 -2.27 15.95 -1.48
CA LEU A 75 -1.22 16.28 -0.52
C LEU A 75 0.18 16.32 -1.15
N CYS A 76 0.33 15.82 -2.38
CA CYS A 76 1.62 15.85 -3.06
C CYS A 76 1.90 17.26 -3.59
N PRO A 77 2.96 17.95 -3.13
CA PRO A 77 3.27 19.30 -3.60
C PRO A 77 3.71 19.34 -5.06
N TYR A 78 4.11 18.21 -5.62
CA TYR A 78 4.59 18.10 -7.01
C TYR A 78 3.55 17.46 -7.93
N ARG A 79 2.29 17.36 -7.50
CA ARG A 79 1.26 16.65 -8.29
C ARG A 79 1.09 17.16 -9.71
N ALA A 80 1.33 18.44 -9.94
CA ALA A 80 1.19 19.05 -11.26
C ALA A 80 2.29 18.59 -12.24
N GLU A 81 3.40 18.05 -11.72
CA GLU A 81 4.52 17.57 -12.52
C GLU A 81 4.34 16.14 -13.00
N PHE A 82 3.35 15.42 -12.45
CA PHE A 82 3.09 14.03 -12.78
C PHE A 82 1.80 13.92 -13.60
N PRO A 83 1.86 13.37 -14.81
CA PRO A 83 0.65 13.21 -15.60
C PRO A 83 -0.23 12.08 -15.07
N LEU A 84 -1.53 12.32 -15.02
CA LEU A 84 -2.50 11.27 -14.76
C LEU A 84 -2.79 10.54 -16.07
N SER A 85 -1.82 9.76 -16.54
CA SER A 85 -1.91 9.06 -17.80
C SER A 85 -2.87 7.87 -17.76
N SER A 86 -3.29 7.39 -18.92
CA SER A 86 -4.11 6.18 -19.03
C SER A 86 -3.39 4.97 -18.42
N LYS A 87 -2.08 4.89 -18.60
CA LYS A 87 -1.27 3.82 -18.01
C LYS A 87 -1.29 3.89 -16.49
N ALA A 88 -1.06 5.08 -15.91
CA ALA A 88 -1.08 5.26 -14.45
C ALA A 88 -2.45 4.92 -13.87
N ARG A 89 -3.52 5.30 -14.54
CA ARG A 89 -4.89 4.98 -14.12
C ARG A 89 -5.11 3.47 -14.12
N ARG A 90 -4.70 2.78 -15.19
CA ARG A 90 -4.86 1.32 -15.28
C ARG A 90 -4.08 0.59 -14.19
N GLU A 91 -2.82 0.96 -14.01
CA GLU A 91 -1.96 0.32 -13.02
C GLU A 91 -2.48 0.53 -11.59
N THR A 92 -2.95 1.74 -11.28
CA THR A 92 -3.54 2.05 -9.97
C THR A 92 -4.83 1.26 -9.75
N SER A 93 -5.69 1.16 -10.77
CA SER A 93 -6.92 0.37 -10.68
C SER A 93 -6.64 -1.12 -10.50
N LYS A 94 -5.65 -1.66 -11.21
CA LYS A 94 -5.24 -3.06 -11.05
C LYS A 94 -4.71 -3.32 -9.64
N LEU A 95 -3.89 -2.42 -9.12
CA LEU A 95 -3.37 -2.52 -7.76
C LEU A 95 -4.51 -2.53 -6.75
N TYR A 96 -5.47 -1.63 -6.89
CA TYR A 96 -6.63 -1.57 -6.01
C TYR A 96 -7.41 -2.88 -6.02
N LEU A 97 -7.67 -3.45 -7.20
CA LEU A 97 -8.37 -4.72 -7.31
C LEU A 97 -7.61 -5.86 -6.63
N ARG A 98 -6.30 -5.89 -6.76
CA ARG A 98 -5.47 -6.88 -6.06
C ARG A 98 -5.56 -6.72 -4.54
N LEU A 99 -5.50 -5.48 -4.06
CA LEU A 99 -5.61 -5.18 -2.63
C LEU A 99 -6.98 -5.60 -2.08
N ILE A 100 -8.05 -5.33 -2.82
CA ILE A 100 -9.40 -5.74 -2.43
C ILE A 100 -9.51 -7.27 -2.39
N GLY A 101 -8.95 -7.96 -3.38
CA GLY A 101 -8.93 -9.42 -3.39
C GLY A 101 -8.20 -10.01 -2.19
N GLU A 102 -7.07 -9.46 -1.84
CA GLU A 102 -6.32 -9.89 -0.66
C GLU A 102 -7.06 -9.59 0.63
N ARG A 103 -7.71 -8.43 0.73
CA ARG A 103 -8.52 -8.08 1.90
C ARG A 103 -9.66 -9.06 2.09
N ARG A 104 -10.34 -9.44 1.01
CA ARG A 104 -11.44 -10.43 1.08
C ARG A 104 -10.94 -11.79 1.55
N ALA A 105 -9.80 -12.22 1.06
CA ALA A 105 -9.18 -13.46 1.50
C ALA A 105 -8.82 -13.43 2.99
N ASN A 106 -8.22 -12.33 3.45
CA ASN A 106 -7.89 -12.15 4.86
C ASN A 106 -9.15 -12.16 5.74
N ASN A 107 -10.20 -11.46 5.32
CA ASN A 107 -11.46 -11.43 6.05
C ASN A 107 -12.12 -12.80 6.08
N SER A 108 -12.04 -13.57 5.01
CA SER A 108 -12.56 -14.93 4.98
C SER A 108 -11.83 -15.84 5.96
N GLU A 109 -10.50 -15.69 6.05
CA GLU A 109 -9.72 -16.43 7.02
C GLU A 109 -10.08 -16.06 8.46
N LYS A 110 -10.26 -14.77 8.74
CA LYS A 110 -10.67 -14.30 10.07
C LYS A 110 -12.09 -14.70 10.43
N LYS A 111 -12.95 -14.85 9.44
CA LYS A 111 -14.32 -15.27 9.63
C LYS A 111 -14.52 -16.77 9.57
N LYS A 112 -13.48 -17.52 9.32
CA LYS A 112 -13.57 -18.96 9.50
C LYS A 112 -14.02 -19.20 10.92
N PRO A 113 -15.19 -19.85 11.12
CA PRO A 113 -15.66 -20.10 12.44
C PRO A 113 -14.57 -20.86 13.15
N VAL A 114 -14.19 -20.32 14.25
CA VAL A 114 -13.48 -21.10 15.22
C VAL A 114 -14.37 -22.25 15.45
N VAL A 115 -13.96 -23.37 15.00
CA VAL A 115 -14.74 -24.52 15.22
C VAL A 115 -14.76 -24.76 16.68
N GLU A 116 -15.84 -24.35 17.20
CA GLU A 116 -16.05 -24.75 18.47
C GLU A 116 -16.48 -26.09 18.51
N ILE A 117 -15.94 -26.73 19.26
CA ILE A 117 -16.41 -28.00 19.47
C ILE A 117 -17.31 -28.19 20.55
#